data_35737ffe06ca637cefbf7b4727cc2d3a
#
_entry.id   35737ffe06ca637cefbf7b4727cc2d3a
#
_cell.length_a   1.000
_cell.length_b   1.000
_cell.length_c   1.000
_cell.angle_alpha   90.00
_cell.angle_beta   90.00
_cell.angle_gamma   90.00
#
_symmetry.space_group_name_H-M   'P 1'
#
loop_
_entity.id
_entity.type
_entity.pdbx_description
1 polymer ?
#
loop_
_entity_poly.entity_id
_entity_poly.type
_entity_poly.pdbx_seq_one_letter_code
_entity_poly.pdbx_strand_id
1 'polypeptide(L)'
;MHALFVTATIPDYEKARKELHEEVIPMVSQAPGFVTGYWLAPVGTRGNSVVVFESEEAAQRGREGLEQNPPSQVTVESIEVREVAGHA
;
A
#
# COMPACT_ATOMS: atom_id res chain seq x y z
N MET A 1 -1.12 15.78 -4.67
CA MET A 1 -1.26 14.36 -4.28
C MET A 1 0.11 13.77 -3.95
N HIS A 2 0.14 12.92 -2.98
CA HIS A 2 1.33 12.15 -2.59
C HIS A 2 0.98 10.66 -2.57
N ALA A 3 1.96 9.84 -2.84
CA ALA A 3 1.78 8.40 -2.91
C ALA A 3 2.71 7.68 -1.93
N LEU A 4 2.24 6.55 -1.44
CA LEU A 4 3.10 5.56 -0.80
C LEU A 4 3.52 4.58 -1.88
N PHE A 5 4.81 4.41 -2.04
CA PHE A 5 5.36 3.34 -2.86
C PHE A 5 5.90 2.27 -1.92
N VAL A 6 5.27 1.11 -1.93
CA VAL A 6 5.56 0.03 -0.99
C VAL A 6 6.19 -1.14 -1.71
N THR A 7 7.30 -1.63 -1.17
CA THR A 7 7.94 -2.86 -1.62
C THR A 7 7.79 -3.91 -0.52
N ALA A 8 7.34 -5.09 -0.89
CA ALA A 8 7.08 -6.16 0.06
C ALA A 8 7.54 -7.51 -0.48
N THR A 9 7.86 -8.42 0.44
CA THR A 9 8.09 -9.83 0.12
C THR A 9 6.79 -10.59 0.37
N ILE A 10 6.35 -11.33 -0.64
CA ILE A 10 5.09 -12.08 -0.63
C ILE A 10 5.41 -13.56 -0.81
N PRO A 11 5.52 -14.32 0.29
CA PRO A 11 5.87 -15.76 0.19
C PRO A 11 4.76 -16.62 -0.39
N ASP A 12 3.49 -16.25 -0.15
CA ASP A 12 2.34 -16.98 -0.65
C ASP A 12 1.33 -16.00 -1.22
N TYR A 13 1.33 -15.87 -2.53
CA TYR A 13 0.51 -14.88 -3.22
C TYR A 13 -0.99 -15.10 -3.00
N GLU A 14 -1.46 -16.33 -3.00
CA GLU A 14 -2.90 -16.59 -2.84
C GLU A 14 -3.41 -16.15 -1.47
N LYS A 15 -2.65 -16.44 -0.42
CA LYS A 15 -2.98 -15.99 0.93
C LYS A 15 -2.92 -14.47 1.06
N ALA A 16 -1.87 -13.86 0.49
CA ALA A 16 -1.70 -12.42 0.51
C ALA A 16 -2.82 -11.72 -0.27
N ARG A 17 -3.22 -12.27 -1.42
CA ARG A 17 -4.30 -11.73 -2.23
C ARG A 17 -5.65 -11.78 -1.50
N LYS A 18 -5.90 -12.86 -0.78
CA LYS A 18 -7.10 -13.00 0.02
C LYS A 18 -7.14 -11.93 1.12
N GLU A 19 -6.05 -11.79 1.86
CA GLU A 19 -5.93 -10.75 2.89
C GLU A 19 -6.09 -9.35 2.30
N LEU A 20 -5.52 -9.12 1.13
CA LEU A 20 -5.61 -7.84 0.43
C LEU A 20 -7.07 -7.45 0.19
N HIS A 21 -7.86 -8.35 -0.36
CA HIS A 21 -9.26 -8.08 -0.69
C HIS A 21 -10.17 -8.03 0.53
N GLU A 22 -9.92 -8.86 1.52
CA GLU A 22 -10.78 -8.97 2.70
C GLU A 22 -10.47 -7.94 3.77
N GLU A 23 -9.22 -7.50 3.89
CA GLU A 23 -8.77 -6.65 4.99
C GLU A 23 -8.07 -5.36 4.56
N VAL A 24 -7.08 -5.46 3.68
CA VAL A 24 -6.23 -4.30 3.36
C VAL A 24 -6.97 -3.24 2.55
N ILE A 25 -7.58 -3.63 1.44
CA ILE A 25 -8.31 -2.69 0.59
C ILE A 25 -9.46 -2.02 1.33
N PRO A 26 -10.32 -2.75 2.06
CA PRO A 26 -11.39 -2.12 2.84
C PRO A 26 -10.87 -1.12 3.86
N MET A 27 -9.78 -1.44 4.55
CA MET A 27 -9.18 -0.55 5.55
C MET A 27 -8.58 0.70 4.92
N VAL A 28 -7.76 0.52 3.91
CA VAL A 28 -7.05 1.63 3.24
C VAL A 28 -8.02 2.57 2.54
N SER A 29 -9.06 2.03 1.90
CA SER A 29 -10.03 2.86 1.19
C SER A 29 -10.85 3.76 2.11
N GLN A 30 -10.85 3.52 3.40
CA GLN A 30 -11.51 4.35 4.40
C GLN A 30 -10.56 5.36 5.07
N ALA A 31 -9.27 5.31 4.74
CA ALA A 31 -8.29 6.22 5.34
C ALA A 31 -8.55 7.66 4.88
N PRO A 32 -8.43 8.65 5.79
CA PRO A 32 -8.62 10.05 5.41
C PRO A 32 -7.68 10.47 4.28
N GLY A 33 -8.27 11.09 3.24
CA GLY A 33 -7.50 11.56 2.09
C GLY A 33 -7.16 10.49 1.05
N PHE A 34 -7.64 9.26 1.20
CA PHE A 34 -7.41 8.22 0.20
C PHE A 34 -8.02 8.61 -1.15
N VAL A 35 -7.26 8.42 -2.23
CA VAL A 35 -7.69 8.69 -3.60
C VAL A 35 -7.83 7.40 -4.39
N THR A 36 -6.75 6.64 -4.51
CA THR A 36 -6.73 5.39 -5.27
C THR A 36 -5.54 4.54 -4.85
N GLY A 37 -5.57 3.26 -5.20
CA GLY A 37 -4.46 2.37 -4.92
C GLY A 37 -4.38 1.25 -5.93
N TYR A 38 -3.15 0.79 -6.18
CA TYR A 38 -2.88 -0.35 -7.04
C TYR A 38 -1.90 -1.27 -6.32
N TRP A 39 -2.30 -2.51 -6.19
CA TRP A 39 -1.46 -3.57 -5.61
C TRP A 39 -1.12 -4.52 -6.73
N LEU A 40 0.15 -4.54 -7.12
CA LEU A 40 0.60 -5.33 -8.25
C LEU A 40 0.90 -6.76 -7.84
N ALA A 41 0.56 -7.70 -8.71
CA ALA A 41 0.92 -9.10 -8.49
C ALA A 41 2.45 -9.21 -8.42
N PRO A 42 2.99 -10.09 -7.56
CA PRO A 42 4.43 -10.20 -7.39
C PRO A 42 5.12 -10.80 -8.60
N VAL A 43 6.39 -10.43 -8.79
CA VAL A 43 7.30 -11.14 -9.66
C VAL A 43 8.22 -11.94 -8.74
N GLY A 44 8.16 -13.26 -8.83
CA GLY A 44 8.76 -14.11 -7.81
C GLY A 44 8.06 -13.86 -6.47
N THR A 45 8.81 -13.40 -5.46
CA THR A 45 8.25 -13.06 -4.15
C THR A 45 8.18 -11.54 -3.92
N ARG A 46 8.61 -10.73 -4.88
CA ARG A 46 8.63 -9.28 -4.73
C ARG A 46 7.35 -8.64 -5.24
N GLY A 47 6.64 -7.95 -4.37
CA GLY A 47 5.45 -7.19 -4.71
C GLY A 47 5.63 -5.71 -4.50
N ASN A 48 4.88 -4.92 -5.26
CA ASN A 48 4.85 -3.48 -5.13
C ASN A 48 3.41 -2.99 -5.11
N SER A 49 3.20 -1.87 -4.41
CA SER A 49 1.92 -1.18 -4.45
C SER A 49 2.14 0.32 -4.47
N VAL A 50 1.18 1.02 -5.05
CA VAL A 50 1.14 2.49 -5.07
C VAL A 50 -0.21 2.89 -4.52
N VAL A 51 -0.20 3.63 -3.42
CA VAL A 51 -1.43 4.12 -2.77
C VAL A 51 -1.37 5.63 -2.74
N VAL A 52 -2.35 6.29 -3.35
CA VAL A 52 -2.36 7.73 -3.55
C VAL A 52 -3.29 8.40 -2.57
N PHE A 53 -2.81 9.49 -1.96
CA PHE A 53 -3.55 10.33 -1.02
C PHE A 53 -3.60 11.77 -1.52
N GLU A 54 -4.60 12.53 -1.04
CA GLU A 54 -4.81 13.94 -1.43
C GLU A 54 -3.64 14.85 -1.05
N SER A 55 -2.93 14.53 0.04
CA SER A 55 -1.89 15.39 0.59
C SER A 55 -0.73 14.58 1.14
N GLU A 56 0.41 15.24 1.34
CA GLU A 56 1.55 14.63 2.00
C GLU A 56 1.20 14.17 3.42
N GLU A 57 0.46 15.01 4.14
CA GLU A 57 0.03 14.68 5.50
C GLU A 57 -0.80 13.41 5.55
N ALA A 58 -1.76 13.27 4.63
CA ALA A 58 -2.59 12.06 4.54
C ALA A 58 -1.74 10.84 4.19
N ALA A 59 -0.78 10.98 3.28
CA ALA A 59 0.14 9.91 2.91
C ALA A 59 1.01 9.47 4.10
N GLN A 60 1.51 10.44 4.89
CA GLN A 60 2.30 10.12 6.09
C GLN A 60 1.48 9.36 7.13
N ARG A 61 0.22 9.71 7.31
CA ARG A 61 -0.67 8.96 8.20
C ARG A 61 -0.90 7.55 7.69
N GLY A 62 -1.05 7.39 6.37
CA GLY A 62 -1.17 6.07 5.75
C GLY A 62 0.07 5.22 5.98
N ARG A 63 1.24 5.83 5.86
CA ARG A 63 2.51 5.17 6.15
C ARG A 63 2.57 4.70 7.60
N GLU A 64 2.24 5.57 8.55
CA GLU A 64 2.22 5.23 9.97
C GLU A 64 1.27 4.07 10.25
N GLY A 65 0.09 4.08 9.64
CA GLY A 65 -0.89 3.00 9.79
C GLY A 65 -0.34 1.66 9.30
N LEU A 66 0.34 1.67 8.16
CA LEU A 66 0.95 0.47 7.61
C LEU A 66 2.10 -0.04 8.48
N GLU A 67 2.91 0.88 9.01
CA GLU A 67 4.02 0.52 9.90
C GLU A 67 3.53 -0.08 11.22
N GLN A 68 2.41 0.42 11.75
CA GLN A 68 1.84 -0.05 13.00
C GLN A 68 1.03 -1.34 12.85
N ASN A 69 0.39 -1.53 11.70
CA ASN A 69 -0.47 -2.68 11.44
C ASN A 69 -0.18 -3.26 10.05
N PRO A 70 1.00 -3.85 9.86
CA PRO A 70 1.34 -4.45 8.56
C PRO A 70 0.46 -5.67 8.28
N PRO A 71 0.19 -5.96 6.99
CA PRO A 71 -0.52 -7.18 6.63
C PRO A 71 0.23 -8.42 7.11
N SER A 72 -0.48 -9.46 7.52
CA SER A 72 0.12 -10.64 8.14
C SER A 72 0.78 -11.59 7.13
N GLN A 73 0.36 -11.54 5.87
CA GLN A 73 0.82 -12.47 4.83
C GLN A 73 1.98 -11.95 3.98
N VAL A 74 2.50 -10.77 4.32
CA VAL A 74 3.60 -10.16 3.60
C VAL A 74 4.59 -9.56 4.59
N THR A 75 5.83 -9.35 4.12
CA THR A 75 6.84 -8.59 4.86
C THR A 75 7.06 -7.28 4.12
N VAL A 76 6.70 -6.17 4.75
CA VAL A 76 6.94 -4.84 4.17
C VAL A 76 8.43 -4.52 4.27
N GLU A 77 9.10 -4.36 3.12
CA GLU A 77 10.53 -4.09 3.07
C GLU A 77 10.83 -2.59 3.10
N SER A 78 10.05 -1.80 2.36
CA SER A 78 10.25 -0.36 2.33
C SER A 78 8.94 0.37 2.01
N ILE A 79 8.84 1.59 2.52
CA ILE A 79 7.74 2.50 2.24
C ILE A 79 8.36 3.86 1.92
N GLU A 80 8.09 4.36 0.71
CA GLU A 80 8.52 5.69 0.30
C GLU A 80 7.30 6.58 0.15
N VAL A 81 7.39 7.80 0.68
CA VAL A 81 6.38 8.84 0.43
C VAL A 81 6.91 9.73 -0.69
N ARG A 82 6.16 9.84 -1.77
CA ARG A 82 6.59 10.57 -2.95
C ARG A 82 5.48 11.47 -3.47
N GLU A 83 5.86 12.67 -3.88
CA GLU A 83 4.91 13.54 -4.58
C GLU A 83 4.53 12.91 -5.92
N VAL A 84 3.24 12.99 -6.26
CA VAL A 84 2.77 12.54 -7.58
C VAL A 84 3.07 13.66 -8.58
N ALA A 85 4.01 13.40 -9.49
CA ALA A 85 4.41 14.39 -10.48
C ALA A 85 3.38 14.55 -11.60
N GLY A 86 2.58 13.52 -11.86
CA GLY A 86 1.56 13.57 -12.87
C GLY A 86 0.66 12.33 -12.84
N HIS A 87 -0.55 12.47 -13.38
CA HIS A 87 -1.49 11.36 -13.52
C HIS A 87 -2.41 11.63 -14.71
N ALA A 88 -3.05 10.62 -15.19
CA ALA A 88 -4.00 10.71 -16.27
C ALA A 88 -5.39 10.27 -15.83
#